data_e39db164ade32d7697aed92d9f35b94d
#
_entry.id   e39db164ade32d7697aed92d9f35b94d
#
_cell.length_a   1.000
_cell.length_b   1.000
_cell.length_c   1.000
_cell.angle_alpha   90.00
_cell.angle_beta   90.00
_cell.angle_gamma   90.00
#
_symmetry.space_group_name_H-M   'P 1'
#
loop_
_entity.id
_entity.type
_entity.pdbx_description
1 polymer ?
#
loop_
_entity_poly.entity_id
_entity_poly.type
_entity_poly.pdbx_seq_one_letter_code
_entity_poly.pdbx_strand_id
1 'polypeptide(L)'
;MAEVGIDDIAIHFPRLYFDMKDFAEFRGADFGKLNKGLGLAAMAIPDVHEDTATMGANACTRLIDRNNLNPKNIGRIYLGTESALDGAKPTAT
;
A
#
# COMPACT_ATOMS: atom_id res chain seq x y z
N MET A 1 30.69 -13.29 6.19
CA MET A 1 29.78 -12.73 5.16
C MET A 1 28.42 -12.49 5.81
N ALA A 2 27.87 -11.32 5.64
CA ALA A 2 26.53 -11.01 6.17
C ALA A 2 25.47 -11.70 5.31
N GLU A 3 24.49 -12.31 5.94
CA GLU A 3 23.31 -12.82 5.27
C GLU A 3 22.36 -11.66 4.97
N VAL A 4 21.72 -11.72 3.80
CA VAL A 4 20.79 -10.70 3.33
C VAL A 4 19.43 -11.33 3.11
N GLY A 5 18.40 -10.71 3.61
CA GLY A 5 17.04 -11.19 3.45
C GLY A 5 16.03 -10.17 3.89
N ILE A 6 14.75 -10.57 3.90
CA ILE A 6 13.67 -9.75 4.42
C ILE A 6 13.65 -9.91 5.94
N ASP A 7 13.88 -8.80 6.63
CA ASP A 7 13.92 -8.79 8.10
C ASP A 7 12.51 -8.69 8.69
N ASP A 8 11.68 -7.83 8.14
CA ASP A 8 10.29 -7.67 8.58
C ASP A 8 9.44 -7.06 7.48
N ILE A 9 8.12 -7.21 7.59
CA ILE A 9 7.14 -6.65 6.65
C ILE A 9 6.02 -6.00 7.46
N ALA A 10 5.62 -4.80 7.07
CA ALA A 10 4.43 -4.17 7.60
C ALA A 10 3.51 -3.72 6.47
N ILE A 11 2.23 -3.64 6.77
CA ILE A 11 1.19 -3.29 5.81
C ILE A 11 0.36 -2.15 6.39
N HIS A 12 -0.02 -1.21 5.54
CA HIS A 12 -0.99 -0.18 5.86
C HIS A 12 -2.20 -0.31 4.94
N PHE A 13 -3.39 -0.35 5.51
CA PHE A 13 -4.65 -0.33 4.76
C PHE A 13 -5.40 0.97 5.07
N PRO A 14 -5.96 1.63 4.05
CA PRO A 14 -6.95 2.68 4.29
C PRO A 14 -8.13 2.14 5.09
N ARG A 15 -8.76 3.01 5.86
CA ARG A 15 -9.95 2.65 6.66
C ARG A 15 -11.16 2.37 5.79
N LEU A 16 -11.28 3.06 4.66
CA LEU A 16 -12.41 2.93 3.76
C LEU A 16 -12.19 1.80 2.77
N TYR A 17 -13.26 1.15 2.37
CA TYR A 17 -13.21 0.16 1.32
C TYR A 17 -14.53 0.13 0.54
N PHE A 18 -14.47 -0.38 -0.67
CA PHE A 18 -15.62 -0.62 -1.51
C PHE A 18 -15.78 -2.14 -1.66
N ASP A 19 -16.93 -2.66 -1.29
CA ASP A 19 -17.23 -4.07 -1.47
C ASP A 19 -17.26 -4.41 -2.96
N MET A 20 -16.64 -5.52 -3.35
CA MET A 20 -16.47 -5.84 -4.77
C MET A 20 -17.79 -6.22 -5.43
N LYS A 21 -18.73 -6.77 -4.68
CA LYS A 21 -20.07 -7.07 -5.21
C LYS A 21 -20.82 -5.78 -5.54
N ASP A 22 -20.78 -4.80 -4.65
CA ASP A 22 -21.40 -3.49 -4.87
C ASP A 22 -20.71 -2.75 -6.02
N PHE A 23 -19.38 -2.83 -6.11
CA PHE A 23 -18.62 -2.25 -7.20
C PHE A 23 -19.02 -2.85 -8.56
N ALA A 24 -19.11 -4.17 -8.64
CA ALA A 24 -19.49 -4.86 -9.87
C ALA A 24 -20.90 -4.46 -10.32
N GLU A 25 -21.83 -4.38 -9.40
CA GLU A 25 -23.22 -3.95 -9.66
C GLU A 25 -23.26 -2.51 -10.15
N PHE A 26 -22.55 -1.61 -9.50
CA PHE A 26 -22.48 -0.19 -9.85
C PHE A 26 -21.85 0.04 -11.24
N ARG A 27 -20.84 -0.74 -11.59
CA ARG A 27 -20.10 -0.60 -12.85
C ARG A 27 -20.60 -1.50 -13.97
N GLY A 28 -21.59 -2.37 -13.70
CA GLY A 28 -22.03 -3.35 -14.67
C GLY A 28 -20.97 -4.38 -15.02
N ALA A 29 -20.08 -4.68 -14.08
CA ALA A 29 -19.01 -5.66 -14.25
C ALA A 29 -19.43 -7.04 -13.77
N ASP A 30 -18.71 -8.07 -14.22
CA ASP A 30 -18.96 -9.46 -13.82
C ASP A 30 -18.28 -9.73 -12.47
N PHE A 31 -19.07 -9.84 -11.40
CA PHE A 31 -18.56 -10.13 -10.07
C PHE A 31 -17.77 -11.44 -10.01
N GLY A 32 -18.21 -12.47 -10.74
CA GLY A 32 -17.51 -13.75 -10.76
C GLY A 32 -16.07 -13.64 -11.27
N LYS A 33 -15.85 -12.82 -12.29
CA LYS A 33 -14.50 -12.56 -12.82
C LYS A 33 -13.65 -11.79 -11.81
N LEU A 34 -14.22 -10.82 -11.11
CA LEU A 34 -13.51 -10.03 -10.11
C LEU A 34 -13.22 -10.85 -8.86
N ASN A 35 -14.20 -11.60 -8.38
CA ASN A 35 -14.06 -12.35 -7.12
C ASN A 35 -13.33 -13.68 -7.32
N LYS A 36 -13.87 -14.60 -8.10
CA LYS A 36 -13.25 -15.91 -8.33
C LYS A 36 -12.04 -15.82 -9.24
N GLY A 37 -12.12 -15.00 -10.29
CA GLY A 37 -11.04 -14.87 -11.26
C GLY A 37 -9.83 -14.15 -10.70
N LEU A 38 -10.01 -12.98 -10.10
CA LEU A 38 -8.92 -12.15 -9.56
C LEU A 38 -8.75 -12.25 -8.04
N GLY A 39 -9.65 -12.95 -7.36
CA GLY A 39 -9.56 -13.11 -5.91
C GLY A 39 -9.92 -11.86 -5.11
N LEU A 40 -10.68 -10.93 -5.69
CA LEU A 40 -11.01 -9.66 -5.06
C LEU A 40 -12.29 -9.76 -4.25
N ALA A 41 -12.22 -9.45 -2.96
CA ALA A 41 -13.38 -9.34 -2.08
C ALA A 41 -13.80 -7.89 -1.88
N ALA A 42 -12.84 -6.98 -1.76
CA ALA A 42 -13.05 -5.56 -1.54
C ALA A 42 -11.89 -4.77 -2.15
N MET A 43 -12.08 -3.48 -2.35
CA MET A 43 -11.07 -2.56 -2.83
C MET A 43 -10.87 -1.46 -1.79
N ALA A 44 -9.64 -1.29 -1.32
CA ALA A 44 -9.31 -0.21 -0.39
C ALA A 44 -9.46 1.14 -1.08
N ILE A 45 -10.02 2.10 -0.37
CA ILE A 45 -10.25 3.46 -0.85
C ILE A 45 -9.49 4.42 0.05
N PRO A 46 -8.50 5.18 -0.48
CA PRO A 46 -7.83 6.21 0.31
C PRO A 46 -8.82 7.28 0.77
N ASP A 47 -8.69 7.71 2.02
CA ASP A 47 -9.44 8.86 2.52
C ASP A 47 -8.88 10.14 1.93
N VAL A 48 -9.56 11.27 2.13
CA VAL A 48 -9.19 12.57 1.56
C VAL A 48 -7.78 13.03 1.97
N HIS A 49 -7.29 12.56 3.12
CA HIS A 49 -5.95 12.89 3.63
C HIS A 49 -4.91 11.82 3.32
N GLU A 50 -5.28 10.75 2.62
CA GLU A 50 -4.39 9.64 2.32
C GLU A 50 -3.97 9.67 0.85
N ASP A 51 -2.69 9.40 0.62
CA ASP A 51 -2.10 9.23 -0.69
C ASP A 51 -0.98 8.18 -0.63
N THR A 52 -0.30 7.94 -1.74
CA THR A 52 0.79 6.96 -1.79
C THR A 52 1.89 7.25 -0.77
N ALA A 53 2.28 8.53 -0.63
CA ALA A 53 3.35 8.92 0.29
C ALA A 53 2.94 8.71 1.74
N THR A 54 1.74 9.16 2.13
CA THR A 54 1.27 9.03 3.51
C THR A 54 1.01 7.59 3.89
N MET A 55 0.45 6.79 3.01
CA MET A 55 0.25 5.36 3.26
C MET A 55 1.57 4.61 3.38
N GLY A 56 2.53 4.90 2.51
CA GLY A 56 3.87 4.34 2.59
C GLY A 56 4.58 4.74 3.88
N ALA A 57 4.49 6.00 4.27
CA ALA A 57 5.05 6.50 5.52
C ALA A 57 4.43 5.81 6.74
N ASN A 58 3.13 5.57 6.75
CA ASN A 58 2.47 4.85 7.83
C ASN A 58 2.97 3.40 7.96
N ALA A 59 3.14 2.71 6.84
CA ALA A 59 3.69 1.36 6.85
C ALA A 59 5.14 1.34 7.36
N CYS A 60 5.97 2.29 6.89
CA CYS A 60 7.36 2.44 7.36
C CYS A 60 7.44 2.76 8.84
N THR A 61 6.60 3.67 9.32
CA THR A 61 6.55 4.04 10.75
C THR A 61 6.23 2.82 11.61
N ARG A 62 5.31 1.99 11.15
CA ARG A 62 4.96 0.75 11.85
C ARG A 62 6.15 -0.21 11.97
N LEU A 63 6.95 -0.34 10.90
CA LEU A 63 8.18 -1.13 10.94
C LEU A 63 9.21 -0.56 11.91
N ILE A 64 9.42 0.74 11.85
CA ILE A 64 10.39 1.44 12.70
C ILE A 64 10.02 1.27 14.17
N ASP A 65 8.77 1.55 14.52
CA ASP A 65 8.30 1.49 15.90
C ASP A 65 8.31 0.06 16.45
N ARG A 66 7.80 -0.89 15.65
CA ARG A 66 7.71 -2.29 16.08
C ARG A 66 9.08 -2.92 16.33
N ASN A 67 10.09 -2.54 15.56
CA ASN A 67 11.43 -3.09 15.64
C ASN A 67 12.42 -2.17 16.38
N ASN A 68 11.94 -1.06 16.93
CA ASN A 68 12.77 -0.07 17.62
C ASN A 68 14.01 0.33 16.79
N LEU A 69 13.79 0.59 15.50
CA LEU A 69 14.85 0.95 14.57
C LEU A 69 15.27 2.41 14.73
N ASN A 70 16.57 2.66 14.52
CA ASN A 70 17.05 4.02 14.37
C ASN A 70 16.94 4.42 12.88
N PRO A 71 16.08 5.38 12.52
CA PRO A 71 15.91 5.79 11.11
C PRO A 71 17.20 6.22 10.42
N LYS A 72 18.17 6.71 11.17
CA LYS A 72 19.49 7.11 10.64
C LYS A 72 20.31 5.94 10.10
N ASN A 73 19.96 4.72 10.48
CA ASN A 73 20.63 3.51 10.00
C ASN A 73 20.02 2.98 8.70
N ILE A 74 18.93 3.59 8.21
CA ILE A 74 18.31 3.21 6.96
C ILE A 74 19.05 3.89 5.82
N GLY A 75 19.72 3.09 4.99
CA GLY A 75 20.57 3.59 3.93
C GLY A 75 19.84 3.91 2.63
N ARG A 76 18.72 3.23 2.34
CA ARG A 76 17.98 3.41 1.09
C ARG A 76 16.50 3.15 1.28
N ILE A 77 15.70 3.84 0.47
CA ILE A 77 14.27 3.64 0.36
C ILE A 77 13.93 3.45 -1.12
N TYR A 78 13.17 2.39 -1.42
CA TYR A 78 12.60 2.17 -2.74
C TYR A 78 11.09 2.21 -2.60
N LEU A 79 10.44 2.99 -3.44
CA LEU A 79 8.99 3.08 -3.47
C LEU A 79 8.50 2.89 -4.89
N GLY A 80 7.70 1.84 -5.09
CA GLY A 80 7.07 1.55 -6.37
C GLY A 80 5.58 1.89 -6.32
N THR A 81 5.08 2.62 -7.30
CA THR A 81 3.67 2.96 -7.39
C THR A 81 3.30 3.35 -8.83
N GLU A 82 2.04 3.10 -9.17
CA GLU A 82 1.45 3.62 -10.41
C GLU A 82 0.64 4.91 -10.16
N SER A 83 0.53 5.33 -8.90
CA SER A 83 -0.27 6.49 -8.48
C SER A 83 0.61 7.53 -7.77
N ALA A 84 1.71 7.91 -8.42
CA ALA A 84 2.64 8.89 -7.87
C ALA A 84 1.99 10.26 -7.69
N LEU A 85 2.40 10.98 -6.64
CA LEU A 85 1.93 12.34 -6.36
C LEU A 85 2.42 13.34 -7.40
N ASP A 86 3.61 13.13 -7.93
CA ASP A 86 4.26 14.01 -8.90
C ASP A 86 4.83 13.15 -10.03
N GLY A 87 4.44 13.44 -11.26
CA GLY A 87 4.94 12.72 -12.44
C GLY A 87 6.41 13.01 -12.75
N ALA A 88 7.00 14.04 -12.16
CA ALA A 88 8.38 14.45 -12.41
C ALA A 88 9.35 14.03 -11.31
N LYS A 89 8.87 13.71 -10.12
CA LYS A 89 9.69 13.32 -8.98
C LYS A 89 9.34 11.92 -8.46
N PRO A 90 10.32 11.13 -8.04
CA PRO A 90 10.04 9.91 -7.30
C PRO A 90 9.30 10.21 -5.99
N THR A 91 8.30 9.41 -5.66
CA THR A 91 7.49 9.60 -4.44
C THR A 91 8.33 9.44 -3.17
N ALA A 92 9.41 8.64 -3.22
CA ALA A 92 10.32 8.45 -2.10
C ALA A 92 11.18 9.68 -1.76
N THR A 93 11.24 10.65 -2.66
CA THR A 93 11.99 11.88 -2.43
C THR A 93 11.33 12.74 -1.39
#